data_07b39c75386e7f6285d1a40ba9c6da92
#
_entry.id   07b39c75386e7f6285d1a40ba9c6da92
#
_cell.length_a   1.000
_cell.length_b   1.000
_cell.length_c   1.000
_cell.angle_alpha   90.00
_cell.angle_beta   90.00
_cell.angle_gamma   90.00
#
_symmetry.space_group_name_H-M   'P 1'
#
loop_
_entity.id
_entity.type
_entity.pdbx_description
1 polymer ?
#
loop_
_entity_poly.entity_id
_entity_poly.type
_entity_poly.pdbx_seq_one_letter_code
_entity_poly.pdbx_strand_id
1 'polypeptide(L)'
;MPLKGIVLACGALVLNSVVSSALSLAILSVIRNRSSLTSLGTLVGTLSGFLSGVYIPMGALPEMGQTIMKCYPGAYSASLFRQILLDEQLKTTFGQVSKATLIDYKATFGIGLSLNGQLTTAVQDSLILAIFSIGLLGVVAVVLKIRRAEK
;
A
#
# COMPACT_ATOMS: atom_id res chain seq x y z
N MET A 1 -3.50 -17.12 15.84
CA MET A 1 -4.21 -16.63 14.64
C MET A 1 -5.21 -17.69 14.19
N PRO A 2 -6.48 -17.39 13.98
CA PRO A 2 -7.43 -18.34 13.42
C PRO A 2 -7.05 -18.63 11.95
N LEU A 3 -7.39 -19.82 11.47
CA LEU A 3 -7.15 -20.26 10.09
C LEU A 3 -7.62 -19.22 9.05
N LYS A 4 -8.71 -18.53 9.36
CA LYS A 4 -9.28 -17.44 8.56
C LYS A 4 -8.31 -16.27 8.36
N GLY A 5 -7.57 -15.89 9.38
CA GLY A 5 -6.55 -14.83 9.30
C GLY A 5 -5.38 -15.21 8.40
N ILE A 6 -4.96 -16.49 8.45
CA ILE A 6 -3.89 -17.02 7.59
C ILE A 6 -4.31 -16.97 6.12
N VAL A 7 -5.52 -17.42 5.80
CA VAL A 7 -6.06 -17.41 4.42
C VAL A 7 -6.14 -15.97 3.89
N LEU A 8 -6.63 -15.03 4.70
CA LEU A 8 -6.70 -13.62 4.32
C LEU A 8 -5.29 -13.02 4.11
N ALA A 9 -4.33 -13.36 4.97
CA ALA A 9 -2.95 -12.91 4.82
C ALA A 9 -2.31 -13.46 3.53
N CYS A 10 -2.55 -14.73 3.20
CA CYS A 10 -2.09 -15.31 1.92
C CYS A 10 -2.73 -14.59 0.72
N GLY A 11 -4.01 -14.30 0.76
CA GLY A 11 -4.68 -13.50 -0.28
C GLY A 11 -4.08 -12.10 -0.43
N ALA A 12 -3.81 -11.43 0.69
CA ALA A 12 -3.16 -10.12 0.70
C ALA A 12 -1.74 -10.18 0.14
N LEU A 13 -0.97 -11.26 0.40
CA LEU A 13 0.37 -11.47 -0.19
C LEU A 13 0.31 -11.59 -1.71
N VAL A 14 -0.62 -12.36 -2.24
CA VAL A 14 -0.82 -12.51 -3.69
C VAL A 14 -1.16 -11.14 -4.31
N LEU A 15 -2.12 -10.43 -3.74
CA LEU A 15 -2.52 -9.11 -4.22
C LEU A 15 -1.35 -8.11 -4.19
N ASN A 16 -0.60 -8.07 -3.07
CA ASN A 16 0.57 -7.21 -2.94
C ASN A 16 1.65 -7.55 -3.98
N SER A 17 1.87 -8.84 -4.28
CA SER A 17 2.83 -9.27 -5.30
C SER A 17 2.42 -8.77 -6.69
N VAL A 18 1.14 -8.82 -7.03
CA VAL A 18 0.61 -8.30 -8.31
C VAL A 18 0.82 -6.78 -8.40
N VAL A 19 0.46 -6.02 -7.36
CA VAL A 19 0.64 -4.56 -7.33
C VAL A 19 2.11 -4.18 -7.46
N SER A 20 2.99 -4.84 -6.70
CA SER A 20 4.43 -4.56 -6.71
C SER A 20 5.07 -4.90 -8.07
N SER A 21 4.64 -5.99 -8.69
CA SER A 21 5.07 -6.36 -10.05
C SER A 21 4.58 -5.35 -11.09
N ALA A 22 3.32 -4.93 -11.01
CA ALA A 22 2.76 -3.91 -11.89
C ALA A 22 3.48 -2.56 -11.75
N LEU A 23 3.80 -2.15 -10.53
CA LEU A 23 4.55 -0.92 -10.25
C LEU A 23 5.99 -1.02 -10.81
N SER A 24 6.66 -2.14 -10.58
CA SER A 24 8.01 -2.38 -11.12
C SER A 24 8.01 -2.36 -12.65
N LEU A 25 7.06 -3.03 -13.29
CA LEU A 25 6.91 -3.00 -14.75
C LEU A 25 6.62 -1.59 -15.28
N ALA A 26 5.79 -0.82 -14.59
CA ALA A 26 5.50 0.57 -14.98
C ALA A 26 6.79 1.42 -14.93
N ILE A 27 7.57 1.34 -13.86
CA ILE A 27 8.85 2.03 -13.73
C ILE A 27 9.83 1.60 -14.83
N LEU A 28 10.00 0.28 -15.02
CA LEU A 28 10.89 -0.28 -16.04
C LEU A 28 10.47 0.10 -17.46
N SER A 29 9.17 0.23 -17.72
CA SER A 29 8.65 0.60 -19.05
C SER A 29 9.05 2.02 -19.46
N VAL A 30 9.32 2.92 -18.52
CA VAL A 30 9.69 4.31 -18.77
C VAL A 30 11.21 4.47 -18.91
N ILE A 31 12.02 3.67 -18.21
CA ILE A 31 13.47 3.80 -18.15
C ILE A 31 14.13 3.15 -19.36
N ARG A 32 15.06 3.89 -19.98
CA ARG A 32 15.84 3.41 -21.15
C ARG A 32 17.27 3.00 -20.80
N ASN A 33 17.82 3.51 -19.71
CA ASN A 33 19.24 3.32 -19.36
C ASN A 33 19.40 2.35 -18.18
N ARG A 34 20.29 1.35 -18.34
CA ARG A 34 20.58 0.35 -17.28
C ARG A 34 21.18 0.94 -16.02
N SER A 35 22.03 1.95 -16.13
CA SER A 35 22.60 2.64 -14.97
C SER A 35 21.54 3.33 -14.12
N SER A 36 20.54 3.94 -14.77
CA SER A 36 19.41 4.58 -14.07
C SER A 36 18.53 3.57 -13.35
N LEU A 37 18.45 2.32 -13.81
CA LEU A 37 17.65 1.27 -13.16
C LEU A 37 18.14 0.94 -11.76
N THR A 38 19.46 0.81 -11.57
CA THR A 38 20.05 0.47 -10.26
C THR A 38 19.81 1.60 -9.24
N SER A 39 20.08 2.83 -9.65
CA SER A 39 19.88 4.01 -8.77
C SER A 39 18.41 4.21 -8.40
N LEU A 40 17.52 4.07 -9.38
CA LEU A 40 16.07 4.18 -9.15
C LEU A 40 15.53 3.01 -8.30
N GLY A 41 16.03 1.80 -8.48
CA GLY A 41 15.66 0.65 -7.66
C GLY A 41 15.95 0.89 -6.18
N THR A 42 17.12 1.44 -5.85
CA THR A 42 17.49 1.80 -4.48
C THR A 42 16.59 2.92 -3.93
N LEU A 43 16.37 3.98 -4.73
CA LEU A 43 15.50 5.09 -4.33
C LEU A 43 14.05 4.61 -4.08
N VAL A 44 13.48 3.84 -5.01
CA VAL A 44 12.11 3.31 -4.88
C VAL A 44 12.01 2.38 -3.67
N GLY A 45 13.00 1.52 -3.43
CA GLY A 45 13.03 0.63 -2.26
C GLY A 45 13.03 1.41 -0.96
N THR A 46 13.89 2.41 -0.82
CA THR A 46 13.97 3.25 0.37
C THR A 46 12.69 4.07 0.57
N LEU A 47 12.22 4.75 -0.49
CA LEU A 47 11.00 5.55 -0.44
C LEU A 47 9.77 4.69 -0.14
N SER A 48 9.72 3.45 -0.62
CA SER A 48 8.61 2.54 -0.34
C SER A 48 8.43 2.28 1.15
N GLY A 49 9.51 2.13 1.91
CA GLY A 49 9.46 1.95 3.37
C GLY A 49 8.87 3.18 4.09
N PHE A 50 9.26 4.38 3.66
CA PHE A 50 8.70 5.63 4.19
C PHE A 50 7.23 5.80 3.80
N LEU A 51 6.92 5.66 2.51
CA LEU A 51 5.57 5.85 1.97
C LEU A 51 4.56 4.79 2.45
N SER A 52 5.02 3.62 2.86
CA SER A 52 4.17 2.59 3.48
C SER A 52 3.94 2.79 4.99
N GLY A 53 4.53 3.82 5.57
CA GLY A 53 4.42 4.08 7.01
C GLY A 53 5.09 3.01 7.88
N VAL A 54 6.15 2.36 7.35
CA VAL A 54 6.93 1.36 8.09
C VAL A 54 7.94 2.03 9.01
N TYR A 55 8.63 3.05 8.53
CA TYR A 55 9.64 3.77 9.30
C TYR A 55 9.05 4.89 10.14
N ILE A 56 8.04 5.59 9.64
CA ILE A 56 7.40 6.70 10.32
C ILE A 56 5.88 6.44 10.36
N PRO A 57 5.27 6.41 11.56
CA PRO A 57 3.81 6.28 11.69
C PRO A 57 3.10 7.41 10.94
N MET A 58 1.99 7.10 10.28
CA MET A 58 1.24 8.07 9.47
C MET A 58 0.81 9.30 10.27
N GLY A 59 0.38 9.11 11.51
CA GLY A 59 -0.06 10.21 12.38
C GLY A 59 1.06 11.16 12.84
N ALA A 60 2.34 10.75 12.68
CA ALA A 60 3.48 11.62 13.00
C ALA A 60 3.86 12.55 11.84
N LEU A 61 3.24 12.39 10.66
CA LEU A 61 3.52 13.19 9.48
C LEU A 61 2.55 14.38 9.38
N PRO A 62 3.02 15.53 8.84
CA PRO A 62 2.13 16.62 8.47
C PRO A 62 1.13 16.18 7.40
N GLU A 63 0.00 16.89 7.28
CA GLU A 63 -1.10 16.54 6.38
C GLU A 63 -0.66 16.32 4.92
N MET A 64 0.29 17.12 4.43
CA MET A 64 0.86 16.97 3.10
C MET A 64 1.57 15.61 2.95
N GLY A 65 2.35 15.19 3.95
CA GLY A 65 3.01 13.88 3.97
C GLY A 65 2.02 12.73 3.98
N GLN A 66 0.96 12.83 4.78
CA GLN A 66 -0.12 11.84 4.80
C GLN A 66 -0.83 11.74 3.44
N THR A 67 -1.03 12.87 2.74
CA THR A 67 -1.65 12.89 1.42
C THR A 67 -0.79 12.19 0.38
N ILE A 68 0.52 12.45 0.39
CA ILE A 68 1.47 11.76 -0.50
C ILE A 68 1.47 10.25 -0.25
N MET A 69 1.46 9.81 1.01
CA MET A 69 1.37 8.39 1.34
C MET A 69 0.10 7.74 0.79
N LYS A 70 -1.03 8.43 0.87
CA LYS A 70 -2.33 7.94 0.33
C LYS A 70 -2.33 7.78 -1.20
N CYS A 71 -1.44 8.46 -1.91
CA CYS A 71 -1.26 8.26 -3.35
C CYS A 71 -0.41 7.03 -3.70
N TYR A 72 0.26 6.43 -2.72
CA TYR A 72 1.15 5.29 -2.92
C TYR A 72 0.44 3.96 -2.60
N PRO A 73 0.38 3.00 -3.54
CA PRO A 73 -0.33 1.74 -3.32
C PRO A 73 0.25 0.89 -2.18
N GLY A 74 1.55 1.00 -1.90
CA GLY A 74 2.20 0.29 -0.79
C GLY A 74 1.67 0.70 0.59
N ALA A 75 1.14 1.90 0.75
CA ALA A 75 0.49 2.32 2.00
C ALA A 75 -0.78 1.50 2.28
N TYR A 76 -1.58 1.24 1.24
CA TYR A 76 -2.78 0.38 1.36
C TYR A 76 -2.42 -1.08 1.59
N SER A 77 -1.32 -1.57 0.99
CA SER A 77 -0.78 -2.91 1.28
C SER A 77 -0.39 -3.03 2.75
N ALA A 78 0.37 -2.08 3.28
CA ALA A 78 0.78 -2.08 4.68
C ALA A 78 -0.42 -1.97 5.63
N SER A 79 -1.41 -1.12 5.30
CA SER A 79 -2.67 -0.99 6.03
C SER A 79 -3.43 -2.32 6.05
N LEU A 80 -3.59 -2.97 4.90
CA LEU A 80 -4.28 -4.25 4.77
C LEU A 80 -3.64 -5.33 5.65
N PHE A 81 -2.31 -5.48 5.61
CA PHE A 81 -1.60 -6.42 6.45
C PHE A 81 -1.79 -6.11 7.94
N ARG A 82 -1.67 -4.85 8.35
CA ARG A 82 -1.89 -4.45 9.75
C ARG A 82 -3.32 -4.75 10.21
N GLN A 83 -4.33 -4.51 9.37
CA GLN A 83 -5.72 -4.84 9.69
C GLN A 83 -5.92 -6.34 9.88
N ILE A 84 -5.35 -7.18 9.00
CA ILE A 84 -5.50 -8.64 9.09
C ILE A 84 -4.73 -9.21 10.29
N LEU A 85 -3.49 -8.75 10.49
CA LEU A 85 -2.59 -9.34 11.50
C LEU A 85 -2.91 -8.88 12.93
N LEU A 86 -3.38 -7.64 13.09
CA LEU A 86 -3.61 -7.03 14.39
C LEU A 86 -5.07 -7.10 14.87
N ASP A 87 -6.00 -7.65 14.06
CA ASP A 87 -7.44 -7.65 14.39
C ASP A 87 -7.75 -8.30 15.75
N GLU A 88 -7.13 -9.44 16.06
CA GLU A 88 -7.32 -10.13 17.35
C GLU A 88 -6.69 -9.37 18.51
N GLN A 89 -5.44 -8.92 18.33
CA GLN A 89 -4.74 -8.17 19.37
C GLN A 89 -5.46 -6.86 19.71
N LEU A 90 -5.97 -6.17 18.69
CA LEU A 90 -6.74 -4.94 18.90
C LEU A 90 -8.03 -5.19 19.68
N LYS A 91 -8.74 -6.27 19.38
CA LYS A 91 -9.97 -6.66 20.11
C LYS A 91 -9.69 -7.02 21.57
N THR A 92 -8.61 -7.72 21.84
CA THR A 92 -8.25 -8.11 23.22
C THR A 92 -7.70 -6.95 24.03
N THR A 93 -6.82 -6.14 23.45
CA THR A 93 -6.14 -5.04 24.15
C THR A 93 -7.07 -3.84 24.36
N PHE A 94 -7.88 -3.51 23.35
CA PHE A 94 -8.77 -2.35 23.37
C PHE A 94 -10.23 -2.70 23.68
N GLY A 95 -10.52 -3.93 24.15
CA GLY A 95 -11.88 -4.37 24.45
C GLY A 95 -12.61 -3.56 25.53
N GLN A 96 -11.88 -2.88 26.39
CA GLN A 96 -12.38 -2.01 27.46
C GLN A 96 -12.10 -0.51 27.24
N VAL A 97 -11.49 -0.14 26.10
CA VAL A 97 -11.11 1.24 25.80
C VAL A 97 -12.16 1.93 24.94
N SER A 98 -12.27 3.24 25.04
CA SER A 98 -13.17 4.04 24.23
C SER A 98 -12.96 3.80 22.73
N LYS A 99 -14.06 3.72 21.96
CA LYS A 99 -14.01 3.61 20.49
C LYS A 99 -13.21 4.75 19.84
N ALA A 100 -13.28 5.96 20.42
CA ALA A 100 -12.54 7.11 19.92
C ALA A 100 -11.02 6.89 20.03
N THR A 101 -10.55 6.40 21.17
CA THR A 101 -9.12 6.09 21.37
C THR A 101 -8.63 4.99 20.44
N LEU A 102 -9.46 3.97 20.17
CA LEU A 102 -9.10 2.91 19.21
C LEU A 102 -9.02 3.45 17.77
N ILE A 103 -9.91 4.35 17.38
CA ILE A 103 -9.89 4.97 16.06
C ILE A 103 -8.63 5.84 15.89
N ASP A 104 -8.31 6.64 16.89
CA ASP A 104 -7.12 7.49 16.90
C ASP A 104 -5.83 6.67 16.83
N TYR A 105 -5.74 5.59 17.62
CA TYR A 105 -4.64 4.63 17.56
C TYR A 105 -4.49 4.03 16.16
N LYS A 106 -5.60 3.56 15.56
CA LYS A 106 -5.59 2.99 14.20
C LYS A 106 -5.13 4.01 13.16
N ALA A 107 -5.63 5.25 13.24
CA ALA A 107 -5.24 6.33 12.34
C ALA A 107 -3.75 6.64 12.45
N THR A 108 -3.24 6.75 13.68
CA THR A 108 -1.83 7.07 13.96
C THR A 108 -0.90 6.00 13.39
N PHE A 109 -1.23 4.73 13.57
CA PHE A 109 -0.39 3.61 13.13
C PHE A 109 -0.70 3.09 11.72
N GLY A 110 -1.62 3.72 10.99
CA GLY A 110 -1.99 3.33 9.63
C GLY A 110 -2.64 1.95 9.57
N ILE A 111 -3.47 1.62 10.56
CA ILE A 111 -4.35 0.45 10.56
C ILE A 111 -5.70 0.90 9.99
N GLY A 112 -5.78 0.97 8.68
CA GLY A 112 -6.77 1.76 7.97
C GLY A 112 -6.25 3.17 7.66
N LEU A 113 -6.36 3.58 6.42
CA LEU A 113 -5.98 4.93 5.99
C LEU A 113 -7.19 5.86 6.12
N SER A 114 -6.99 7.06 6.65
CA SER A 114 -8.07 8.04 6.75
C SER A 114 -8.39 8.61 5.37
N LEU A 115 -9.55 8.25 4.81
CA LEU A 115 -10.12 8.83 3.60
C LEU A 115 -11.43 9.53 3.97
N ASN A 116 -11.54 10.80 3.66
CA ASN A 116 -12.72 11.62 3.98
C ASN A 116 -13.17 11.53 5.45
N GLY A 117 -12.22 11.47 6.39
CA GLY A 117 -12.52 11.39 7.83
C GLY A 117 -12.91 10.01 8.34
N GLN A 118 -12.92 8.99 7.49
CA GLN A 118 -13.18 7.60 7.89
C GLN A 118 -11.95 6.72 7.60
N LEU A 119 -11.72 5.72 8.46
CA LEU A 119 -10.66 4.74 8.24
C LEU A 119 -11.11 3.71 7.20
N THR A 120 -10.20 3.39 6.27
CA THR A 120 -10.45 2.33 5.30
C THR A 120 -10.55 0.97 5.98
N THR A 121 -11.36 0.11 5.40
CA THR A 121 -11.50 -1.29 5.79
C THR A 121 -10.59 -2.18 4.92
N ALA A 122 -10.30 -3.40 5.37
CA ALA A 122 -9.50 -4.36 4.61
C ALA A 122 -10.06 -4.63 3.19
N VAL A 123 -11.39 -4.62 3.04
CA VAL A 123 -12.05 -4.77 1.74
C VAL A 123 -11.79 -3.56 0.85
N GLN A 124 -11.88 -2.35 1.38
CA GLN A 124 -11.60 -1.12 0.64
C GLN A 124 -10.14 -1.05 0.22
N ASP A 125 -9.20 -1.37 1.11
CA ASP A 125 -7.78 -1.41 0.78
C ASP A 125 -7.49 -2.43 -0.32
N SER A 126 -8.12 -3.61 -0.28
CA SER A 126 -7.99 -4.63 -1.32
C SER A 126 -8.54 -4.16 -2.68
N LEU A 127 -9.68 -3.48 -2.69
CA LEU A 127 -10.27 -2.91 -3.91
C LEU A 127 -9.38 -1.81 -4.51
N ILE A 128 -8.87 -0.92 -3.66
CA ILE A 128 -7.95 0.14 -4.09
C ILE A 128 -6.70 -0.47 -4.71
N LEU A 129 -6.11 -1.49 -4.09
CA LEU A 129 -4.94 -2.19 -4.63
C LEU A 129 -5.24 -2.86 -5.97
N ALA A 130 -6.41 -3.49 -6.13
CA ALA A 130 -6.81 -4.07 -7.40
C ALA A 130 -6.96 -3.01 -8.50
N ILE A 131 -7.58 -1.86 -8.19
CA ILE A 131 -7.70 -0.73 -9.13
C ILE A 131 -6.33 -0.19 -9.52
N PHE A 132 -5.42 0.01 -8.56
CA PHE A 132 -4.04 0.42 -8.84
C PHE A 132 -3.32 -0.57 -9.75
N SER A 133 -3.47 -1.88 -9.51
CA SER A 133 -2.87 -2.92 -10.34
C SER A 133 -3.33 -2.83 -11.79
N ILE A 134 -4.63 -2.72 -12.01
CA ILE A 134 -5.24 -2.60 -13.35
C ILE A 134 -4.77 -1.33 -14.03
N GLY A 135 -4.77 -0.20 -13.32
CA GLY A 135 -4.30 1.09 -13.84
C GLY A 135 -2.84 1.05 -14.26
N LEU A 136 -1.96 0.51 -13.41
CA LEU A 136 -0.53 0.38 -13.71
C LEU A 136 -0.26 -0.55 -14.90
N LEU A 137 -0.94 -1.68 -14.97
CA LEU A 137 -0.84 -2.60 -16.12
C LEU A 137 -1.35 -1.95 -17.41
N GLY A 138 -2.40 -1.15 -17.33
CA GLY A 138 -2.88 -0.33 -18.44
C GLY A 138 -1.82 0.65 -18.95
N VAL A 139 -1.17 1.37 -18.03
CA VAL A 139 -0.05 2.27 -18.39
C VAL A 139 1.07 1.50 -19.08
N VAL A 140 1.47 0.35 -18.55
CA VAL A 140 2.50 -0.51 -19.17
C VAL A 140 2.11 -0.92 -20.59
N ALA A 141 0.87 -1.36 -20.78
CA ALA A 141 0.37 -1.78 -22.10
C ALA A 141 0.40 -0.63 -23.12
N VAL A 142 -0.01 0.58 -22.71
CA VAL A 142 0.04 1.77 -23.56
C VAL A 142 1.48 2.14 -23.92
N VAL A 143 2.39 2.19 -22.94
CA VAL A 143 3.81 2.53 -23.20
C VAL A 143 4.46 1.52 -24.13
N LEU A 144 4.19 0.23 -23.95
CA LEU A 144 4.73 -0.81 -24.82
C LEU A 144 4.15 -0.73 -26.25
N LYS A 145 2.88 -0.37 -26.40
CA LYS A 145 2.25 -0.19 -27.72
C LYS A 145 2.89 0.98 -28.47
N ILE A 146 3.09 2.12 -27.80
CA ILE A 146 3.76 3.29 -28.39
C ILE A 146 5.18 2.93 -28.86
N ARG A 147 5.94 2.24 -28.00
CA ARG A 147 7.32 1.82 -28.35
C ARG A 147 7.42 0.82 -29.51
N ARG A 148 6.36 0.02 -29.73
CA ARG A 148 6.30 -0.88 -30.90
C ARG A 148 6.00 -0.12 -32.19
N ALA A 149 5.27 0.98 -32.10
CA ALA A 149 4.91 1.80 -33.26
C ALA A 149 6.10 2.70 -33.74
N GLU A 150 7.09 2.93 -32.88
CA GLU A 150 8.31 3.71 -33.19
C GLU A 150 9.44 2.86 -33.82
N LYS A 151 9.26 1.55 -33.95
CA LYS A 151 10.21 0.61 -34.58
C LYS A 151 9.73 0.17 -35.95
#